data_7bc697d7a667682f2fb0ab836b24b226
#
_entry.id   7bc697d7a667682f2fb0ab836b24b226
#
_cell.length_a   1.000
_cell.length_b   1.000
_cell.length_c   1.000
_cell.angle_alpha   90.00
_cell.angle_beta   90.00
_cell.angle_gamma   90.00
#
_symmetry.space_group_name_H-M   'P 1'
#
loop_
_entity.id
_entity.type
_entity.pdbx_description
1 polymer ?
#
loop_
_entity_poly.entity_id
_entity_poly.type
_entity_poly.pdbx_seq_one_letter_code
_entity_poly.pdbx_strand_id
1 'polypeptide(L)'
;IEIIIEKHPSNHIFNVGNKETVTIKEWVELCYKVAGREVEFVSVSKDIPQRNYFCFYDYEYVLDVRKQNELMPNTVSLYDGLKEEFEWYKNHQDSIYNRKSYIEYIDTKLK
;
A
#
# COMPACT_ATOMS: atom_id res chain seq x y z
N ILE A 1 -7.40 13.55 11.85
CA ILE A 1 -6.95 14.66 12.72
C ILE A 1 -8.14 15.56 13.05
N GLU A 2 -8.88 16.07 12.07
CA GLU A 2 -10.03 16.96 12.22
C GLU A 2 -11.03 16.46 13.27
N ILE A 3 -11.48 15.20 13.17
CA ILE A 3 -12.41 14.58 14.13
C ILE A 3 -11.86 14.58 15.56
N ILE A 4 -10.56 14.39 15.75
CA ILE A 4 -9.91 14.43 17.06
C ILE A 4 -9.94 15.86 17.60
N ILE A 5 -9.70 16.84 16.75
CA ILE A 5 -9.75 18.26 17.12
C ILE A 5 -11.18 18.67 17.49
N GLU A 6 -12.18 18.23 16.74
CA GLU A 6 -13.58 18.58 16.99
C GLU A 6 -14.17 17.88 18.23
N LYS A 7 -13.90 16.60 18.39
CA LYS A 7 -14.51 15.78 19.45
C LYS A 7 -13.80 15.81 20.78
N HIS A 8 -12.54 16.28 20.82
CA HIS A 8 -11.72 16.32 22.03
C HIS A 8 -11.78 15.04 22.89
N PRO A 9 -11.52 13.85 22.30
CA PRO A 9 -11.65 12.60 23.04
C PRO A 9 -10.70 12.55 24.22
N SER A 10 -11.10 11.88 25.31
CA SER A 10 -10.25 11.73 26.49
C SER A 10 -8.97 10.94 26.25
N ASN A 11 -8.96 10.05 25.27
CA ASN A 11 -7.75 9.38 24.79
C ASN A 11 -6.99 10.29 23.84
N HIS A 12 -5.68 10.41 24.05
CA HIS A 12 -4.79 11.25 23.21
C HIS A 12 -3.87 10.43 22.31
N ILE A 13 -3.90 9.08 22.41
CA ILE A 13 -3.07 8.18 21.61
C ILE A 13 -3.97 7.29 20.77
N PHE A 14 -3.85 7.42 19.47
CA PHE A 14 -4.58 6.65 18.47
C PHE A 14 -3.62 6.04 17.46
N ASN A 15 -3.80 4.76 17.18
CA ASN A 15 -3.27 4.18 15.96
C ASN A 15 -4.19 4.58 14.82
N VAL A 16 -3.61 5.06 13.73
CA VAL A 16 -4.35 5.45 12.52
C VAL A 16 -3.93 4.53 11.38
N GLY A 17 -4.90 3.85 10.81
CA GLY A 17 -4.64 2.89 9.73
C GLY A 17 -5.92 2.23 9.22
N ASN A 18 -5.74 1.35 8.24
CA ASN A 18 -6.81 0.49 7.76
C ASN A 18 -6.84 -0.81 8.60
N LYS A 19 -8.01 -1.39 8.76
CA LYS A 19 -8.20 -2.71 9.38
C LYS A 19 -7.90 -3.87 8.43
N GLU A 20 -7.85 -3.57 7.12
CA GLU A 20 -7.60 -4.57 6.09
C GLU A 20 -6.11 -4.89 6.05
N THR A 21 -5.79 -6.18 6.02
CA THR A 21 -4.44 -6.69 5.80
C THR A 21 -4.42 -7.50 4.52
N VAL A 22 -3.36 -7.37 3.76
CA VAL A 22 -3.18 -8.11 2.51
C VAL A 22 -1.74 -8.60 2.43
N THR A 23 -1.55 -9.73 1.77
CA THR A 23 -0.22 -10.20 1.38
C THR A 23 0.32 -9.32 0.24
N ILE A 24 1.62 -9.39 -0.01
CA ILE A 24 2.23 -8.66 -1.14
C ILE A 24 1.62 -9.06 -2.47
N LYS A 25 1.36 -10.36 -2.62
CA LYS A 25 0.72 -10.87 -3.83
C LYS A 25 -0.65 -10.23 -4.04
N GLU A 26 -1.49 -10.26 -3.01
CA GLU A 26 -2.81 -9.63 -3.04
C GLU A 26 -2.74 -8.12 -3.29
N TRP A 27 -1.74 -7.45 -2.70
CA TRP A 27 -1.49 -6.03 -2.96
C TRP A 27 -1.20 -5.76 -4.43
N VAL A 28 -0.30 -6.52 -5.03
CA VAL A 28 0.03 -6.38 -6.45
C VAL A 28 -1.18 -6.68 -7.33
N GLU A 29 -1.91 -7.77 -7.03
CA GLU A 29 -3.15 -8.11 -7.74
C GLU A 29 -4.18 -6.98 -7.67
N LEU A 30 -4.32 -6.36 -6.50
CA LEU A 30 -5.23 -5.23 -6.30
C LEU A 30 -4.81 -3.99 -7.11
N CYS A 31 -3.52 -3.68 -7.14
CA CYS A 31 -2.97 -2.59 -7.95
C CYS A 31 -3.25 -2.79 -9.45
N TYR A 32 -3.01 -4.00 -9.95
CA TYR A 32 -3.29 -4.34 -11.35
C TYR A 32 -4.79 -4.27 -11.67
N LYS A 33 -5.63 -4.76 -10.76
CA LYS A 33 -7.08 -4.67 -10.89
C LYS A 33 -7.56 -3.22 -10.98
N VAL A 34 -7.04 -2.34 -10.13
CA VAL A 34 -7.35 -0.89 -10.17
C VAL A 34 -6.88 -0.28 -11.48
N ALA A 35 -5.73 -0.68 -11.99
CA ALA A 35 -5.20 -0.23 -13.28
C ALA A 35 -5.94 -0.80 -14.50
N GLY A 36 -6.87 -1.73 -14.30
CA GLY A 36 -7.59 -2.41 -15.39
C GLY A 36 -6.69 -3.31 -16.22
N ARG A 37 -5.68 -3.94 -15.60
CA ARG A 37 -4.70 -4.83 -16.23
C ARG A 37 -4.70 -6.19 -15.58
N GLU A 38 -4.33 -7.20 -16.34
CA GLU A 38 -4.02 -8.52 -15.79
C GLU A 38 -2.61 -8.55 -15.23
N VAL A 39 -2.43 -9.27 -14.12
CA VAL A 39 -1.12 -9.44 -13.48
C VAL A 39 -0.49 -10.76 -13.91
N GLU A 40 0.80 -10.70 -14.25
CA GLU A 40 1.63 -11.86 -14.47
C GLU A 40 2.78 -11.85 -13.45
N PHE A 41 2.97 -12.96 -12.73
CA PHE A 41 4.03 -13.10 -11.74
C PHE A 41 5.18 -13.91 -12.29
N VAL A 42 6.38 -13.36 -12.18
CA VAL A 42 7.62 -14.08 -12.46
C VAL A 42 8.35 -14.31 -11.15
N SER A 43 8.61 -15.59 -10.82
CA SER A 43 9.37 -15.95 -9.64
C SER A 43 10.86 -15.83 -9.91
N VAL A 44 11.53 -15.00 -9.13
CA VAL A 44 12.99 -14.84 -9.17
C VAL A 44 13.63 -15.86 -8.22
N SER A 45 14.72 -16.50 -8.66
CA SER A 45 15.44 -17.49 -7.84
C SER A 45 15.94 -16.87 -6.52
N LYS A 46 15.86 -17.66 -5.43
CA LYS A 46 16.37 -17.26 -4.10
C LYS A 46 17.87 -16.97 -4.07
N ASP A 47 18.63 -17.54 -5.02
CA ASP A 47 20.07 -17.36 -5.14
C ASP A 47 20.48 -15.98 -5.74
N ILE A 48 19.50 -15.25 -6.26
CA ILE A 48 19.74 -13.91 -6.80
C ILE A 48 19.60 -12.91 -5.65
N PRO A 49 20.62 -12.09 -5.35
CA PRO A 49 20.51 -11.03 -4.37
C PRO A 49 19.33 -10.10 -4.72
N GLN A 50 18.38 -10.04 -3.83
CA GLN A 50 17.20 -9.21 -4.00
C GLN A 50 17.34 -7.92 -3.20
N ARG A 51 16.84 -6.82 -3.75
CA ARG A 51 16.68 -5.59 -2.98
C ARG A 51 15.44 -5.73 -2.10
N ASN A 52 15.61 -5.45 -0.82
CA ASN A 52 14.49 -5.33 0.10
C ASN A 52 13.78 -4.00 -0.15
N TYR A 53 12.77 -4.01 -0.99
CA TYR A 53 11.95 -2.82 -1.27
C TYR A 53 10.96 -2.51 -0.15
N PHE A 54 10.59 -3.53 0.60
CA PHE A 54 9.62 -3.45 1.69
C PHE A 54 10.16 -4.20 2.90
N CYS A 55 9.80 -3.74 4.08
CA CYS A 55 10.02 -4.51 5.29
C CYS A 55 8.93 -5.58 5.38
N PHE A 56 9.24 -6.78 4.93
CA PHE A 56 8.35 -7.92 5.06
C PHE A 56 8.68 -8.71 6.30
N TYR A 57 7.64 -9.15 6.97
CA TYR A 57 7.74 -10.02 8.13
C TYR A 57 7.04 -11.33 7.80
N ASP A 58 7.55 -12.44 8.33
CA ASP A 58 6.95 -13.77 8.20
C ASP A 58 5.75 -13.96 9.15
N TYR A 59 5.19 -12.86 9.65
CA TYR A 59 4.04 -12.84 10.53
C TYR A 59 3.06 -11.74 10.14
N GLU A 60 1.80 -11.98 10.46
CA GLU A 60 0.75 -11.01 10.25
C GLU A 60 0.94 -9.81 11.20
N TYR A 61 1.05 -8.63 10.63
CA TYR A 61 1.14 -7.39 11.37
C TYR A 61 -0.14 -6.59 11.20
N VAL A 62 -0.93 -6.54 12.27
CA VAL A 62 -2.21 -5.83 12.30
C VAL A 62 -2.13 -4.68 13.29
N LEU A 63 -2.44 -3.48 12.82
CA LEU A 63 -2.54 -2.31 13.68
C LEU A 63 -3.87 -2.34 14.43
N ASP A 64 -3.83 -2.22 15.76
CA ASP A 64 -5.06 -2.07 16.56
C ASP A 64 -5.67 -0.68 16.35
N VAL A 65 -6.70 -0.63 15.53
CA VAL A 65 -7.42 0.61 15.18
C VAL A 65 -8.78 0.74 15.87
N ARG A 66 -9.04 -0.01 16.94
CA ARG A 66 -10.33 0.03 17.65
C ARG A 66 -10.72 1.43 18.06
N LYS A 67 -9.82 2.18 18.69
CA LYS A 67 -10.08 3.56 19.14
C LYS A 67 -10.38 4.51 17.95
N GLN A 68 -9.70 4.33 16.83
CA GLN A 68 -10.01 5.06 15.59
C GLN A 68 -11.43 4.77 15.11
N ASN A 69 -11.81 3.49 15.11
CA ASN A 69 -13.11 3.06 14.59
C ASN A 69 -14.29 3.53 15.46
N GLU A 70 -14.07 3.74 16.76
CA GLU A 70 -15.06 4.36 17.65
C GLU A 70 -15.34 5.82 17.24
N LEU A 71 -14.32 6.55 16.81
CA LEU A 71 -14.45 7.94 16.39
C LEU A 71 -14.90 8.09 14.93
N MET A 72 -14.39 7.22 14.09
CA MET A 72 -14.60 7.24 12.63
C MET A 72 -14.83 5.80 12.12
N PRO A 73 -16.08 5.29 12.22
CA PRO A 73 -16.38 3.91 11.85
C PRO A 73 -16.26 3.63 10.35
N ASN A 74 -16.41 4.65 9.52
CA ASN A 74 -16.34 4.54 8.07
C ASN A 74 -14.96 5.01 7.59
N THR A 75 -14.08 4.07 7.32
CA THR A 75 -12.79 4.32 6.66
C THR A 75 -12.89 4.00 5.18
N VAL A 76 -12.03 4.65 4.39
CA VAL A 76 -11.90 4.33 2.96
C VAL A 76 -11.35 2.90 2.84
N SER A 77 -11.97 2.07 1.98
CA SER A 77 -11.46 0.73 1.70
C SER A 77 -10.09 0.81 1.01
N LEU A 78 -9.29 -0.26 1.14
CA LEU A 78 -8.00 -0.34 0.47
C LEU A 78 -8.15 -0.19 -1.06
N TYR A 79 -9.19 -0.80 -1.63
CA TYR A 79 -9.48 -0.69 -3.05
C TYR A 79 -9.83 0.73 -3.49
N ASP A 80 -10.72 1.41 -2.74
CA ASP A 80 -11.13 2.76 -3.09
C ASP A 80 -9.99 3.77 -2.93
N GLY A 81 -9.17 3.61 -1.88
CA GLY A 81 -7.97 4.44 -1.69
C GLY A 81 -6.97 4.26 -2.81
N LEU A 82 -6.68 3.02 -3.23
CA LEU A 82 -5.81 2.75 -4.38
C LEU A 82 -6.36 3.32 -5.68
N LYS A 83 -7.67 3.26 -5.88
CA LYS A 83 -8.31 3.82 -7.07
C LYS A 83 -8.15 5.33 -7.12
N GLU A 84 -8.37 6.01 -6.00
CA GLU A 84 -8.18 7.47 -5.89
C GLU A 84 -6.71 7.84 -6.16
N GLU A 85 -5.77 7.12 -5.55
CA GLU A 85 -4.34 7.32 -5.76
C GLU A 85 -3.94 7.07 -7.22
N PHE A 86 -4.44 6.03 -7.84
CA PHE A 86 -4.17 5.72 -9.25
C PHE A 86 -4.68 6.82 -10.19
N GLU A 87 -5.88 7.34 -9.97
CA GLU A 87 -6.40 8.47 -10.75
C GLU A 87 -5.58 9.75 -10.52
N TRP A 88 -5.10 9.97 -9.29
CA TRP A 88 -4.19 11.08 -9.03
C TRP A 88 -2.90 10.94 -9.83
N TYR A 89 -2.26 9.77 -9.82
CA TYR A 89 -1.05 9.50 -10.60
C TYR A 89 -1.25 9.66 -12.10
N LYS A 90 -2.38 9.25 -12.63
CA LYS A 90 -2.72 9.45 -14.05
C LYS A 90 -2.74 10.92 -14.45
N ASN A 91 -3.23 11.77 -13.56
CA ASN A 91 -3.40 13.19 -13.81
C ASN A 91 -2.16 14.04 -13.47
N HIS A 92 -1.14 13.44 -12.82
CA HIS A 92 0.06 14.14 -12.34
C HIS A 92 1.36 13.46 -12.79
N GLN A 93 1.39 12.95 -14.03
CA GLN A 93 2.54 12.22 -14.57
C GLN A 93 3.85 13.02 -14.50
N ASP A 94 3.80 14.33 -14.69
CA ASP A 94 4.97 15.22 -14.64
C ASP A 94 5.56 15.36 -13.23
N SER A 95 4.78 15.03 -12.20
CA SER A 95 5.20 15.08 -10.79
C SER A 95 5.80 13.77 -10.30
N ILE A 96 5.79 12.72 -11.12
CA ILE A 96 6.24 11.38 -10.74
C ILE A 96 7.72 11.22 -11.01
N TYR A 97 8.47 10.92 -9.95
CA TYR A 97 9.88 10.60 -10.08
C TYR A 97 10.11 9.11 -10.32
N ASN A 98 10.37 8.73 -11.58
CA ASN A 98 10.69 7.36 -11.95
C ASN A 98 12.20 7.09 -11.80
N ARG A 99 12.58 6.21 -10.87
CA ARG A 99 13.95 5.76 -10.72
C ARG A 99 14.29 4.67 -11.76
N LYS A 100 14.71 5.08 -12.94
CA LYS A 100 15.08 4.17 -14.04
C LYS A 100 16.04 3.06 -13.62
N SER A 101 16.99 3.36 -12.74
CA SER A 101 17.95 2.36 -12.24
C SER A 101 17.32 1.16 -11.51
N TYR A 102 16.13 1.30 -10.97
CA TYR A 102 15.43 0.17 -10.36
C TYR A 102 14.80 -0.73 -11.41
N ILE A 103 14.22 -0.14 -12.46
CA ILE A 103 13.63 -0.88 -13.57
C ILE A 103 14.73 -1.64 -14.31
N GLU A 104 15.82 -0.98 -14.64
CA GLU A 104 16.99 -1.60 -15.28
C GLU A 104 17.58 -2.76 -14.47
N TYR A 105 17.64 -2.61 -13.14
CA TYR A 105 18.10 -3.68 -12.26
C TYR A 105 17.17 -4.91 -12.34
N ILE A 106 15.85 -4.72 -12.31
CA ILE A 106 14.87 -5.81 -12.44
C ILE A 106 15.00 -6.48 -13.79
N ASP A 107 15.05 -5.71 -14.87
CA ASP A 107 15.17 -6.21 -16.25
C ASP A 107 16.44 -7.05 -16.46
N THR A 108 17.55 -6.69 -15.81
CA THR A 108 18.78 -7.49 -15.86
C THR A 108 18.69 -8.82 -15.12
N LYS A 109 17.77 -8.96 -14.17
CA LYS A 109 17.57 -10.20 -13.39
C LYS A 109 16.56 -11.14 -14.01
N LEU A 110 15.70 -10.64 -14.89
CA LEU A 110 14.69 -11.42 -15.60
C LEU A 110 15.20 -11.99 -16.95
N LYS A 111 16.37 -11.55 -17.40
CA LYS A 111 17.06 -12.09 -18.58
C LYS A 111 17.94 -13.27 -18.21
#